data_c83eef4383455052636b069f8b1a25d9
#
_entry.id   c83eef4383455052636b069f8b1a25d9
#
_cell.length_a   1.000
_cell.length_b   1.000
_cell.length_c   1.000
_cell.angle_alpha   90.00
_cell.angle_beta   90.00
_cell.angle_gamma   90.00
#
_symmetry.space_group_name_H-M   'P 1'
#
loop_
_entity.id
_entity.type
_entity.pdbx_description
1 polymer ?
#
loop_
_entity_poly.entity_id
_entity_poly.type
_entity_poly.pdbx_seq_one_letter_code
_entity_poly.pdbx_strand_id
1 'polypeptide(L)'
;KELMGTSLYYSMDPFHEGGSTEGVDLAAAGKSILEAMKRANSSAVWVIQAWQANPRPQILDAIEAGDMLVLDLSSENRPMWGDKESPWYRENGYGKHDWLYCMLLNFGGNVGMYGRMDRVIDGFYAARELRKGTLCGVGITMEGIENNPVMYELLLELPWRPEKFTKEEWVEGYVKARYGCDDSRLRQVWQILSETVYNCPDIREGTVESVFCARPAEEVHSASSWGSSRMYYP
;
A
#
# COMPACT_ATOMS: atom_id res chain seq x y z
N LYS A 1 -7.33 -28.64 -6.34
CA LYS A 1 -8.80 -28.54 -6.33
C LYS A 1 -9.42 -29.43 -5.25
N GLU A 2 -9.02 -30.68 -5.14
CA GLU A 2 -9.62 -31.63 -4.16
C GLU A 2 -9.44 -31.17 -2.72
N LEU A 3 -8.29 -30.61 -2.36
CA LEU A 3 -8.01 -30.17 -0.97
C LEU A 3 -8.44 -28.75 -0.65
N MET A 4 -8.28 -27.81 -1.59
CA MET A 4 -8.41 -26.35 -1.35
C MET A 4 -9.60 -25.73 -2.09
N GLY A 5 -10.36 -26.50 -2.86
CA GLY A 5 -11.42 -25.99 -3.70
C GLY A 5 -10.91 -25.18 -4.90
N THR A 6 -11.72 -24.25 -5.39
CA THR A 6 -11.38 -23.34 -6.49
C THR A 6 -11.33 -21.90 -5.98
N SER A 7 -10.34 -21.14 -6.42
CA SER A 7 -10.27 -19.69 -6.24
C SER A 7 -10.48 -18.98 -7.57
N LEU A 8 -10.99 -17.76 -7.53
CA LEU A 8 -11.02 -16.87 -8.68
C LEU A 8 -9.66 -16.16 -8.82
N TYR A 9 -9.03 -15.80 -7.71
CA TYR A 9 -7.81 -15.01 -7.67
C TYR A 9 -6.59 -15.89 -7.38
N TYR A 10 -5.54 -15.72 -8.19
CA TYR A 10 -4.27 -16.41 -8.05
C TYR A 10 -3.15 -15.38 -8.04
N SER A 11 -2.34 -15.35 -6.98
CA SER A 11 -1.22 -14.42 -6.83
C SER A 11 0.08 -15.05 -7.35
N MET A 12 0.83 -14.24 -8.12
CA MET A 12 2.16 -14.59 -8.59
C MET A 12 2.89 -13.33 -9.03
N ASP A 13 4.11 -13.15 -8.58
CA ASP A 13 4.92 -11.98 -8.82
C ASP A 13 6.23 -12.37 -9.53
N PRO A 14 6.26 -12.43 -10.87
CA PRO A 14 7.44 -12.80 -11.63
C PRO A 14 8.43 -11.64 -11.74
N PHE A 15 9.72 -11.97 -11.84
CA PHE A 15 10.81 -11.03 -12.12
C PHE A 15 10.96 -9.90 -11.10
N HIS A 16 10.63 -10.16 -9.84
CA HIS A 16 10.87 -9.26 -8.73
C HIS A 16 12.32 -9.33 -8.26
N GLU A 17 12.73 -8.30 -7.55
CA GLU A 17 13.98 -8.14 -6.81
C GLU A 17 15.14 -9.07 -7.21
N GLY A 18 15.99 -8.60 -8.10
CA GLY A 18 17.18 -9.35 -8.52
C GLY A 18 16.95 -10.42 -9.61
N GLY A 19 15.71 -10.59 -10.07
CA GLY A 19 15.43 -11.44 -11.23
C GLY A 19 15.91 -10.78 -12.53
N SER A 20 16.77 -11.49 -13.31
CA SER A 20 17.16 -11.02 -14.64
C SER A 20 16.03 -11.24 -15.64
N THR A 21 15.79 -10.21 -16.46
CA THR A 21 14.87 -10.30 -17.60
C THR A 21 15.61 -10.36 -18.95
N GLU A 22 16.94 -10.49 -18.93
CA GLU A 22 17.75 -10.53 -20.11
C GLU A 22 17.41 -11.78 -20.96
N GLY A 23 17.14 -11.56 -22.23
CA GLY A 23 16.78 -12.62 -23.18
C GLY A 23 15.39 -13.24 -22.96
N VAL A 24 14.58 -12.70 -22.04
CA VAL A 24 13.22 -13.18 -21.76
C VAL A 24 12.19 -12.39 -22.56
N ASP A 25 11.35 -13.06 -23.34
CA ASP A 25 10.13 -12.50 -23.88
C ASP A 25 9.09 -12.34 -22.75
N LEU A 26 9.02 -11.15 -22.18
CA LEU A 26 8.14 -10.86 -21.04
C LEU A 26 6.65 -10.96 -21.39
N ALA A 27 6.28 -10.64 -22.62
CA ALA A 27 4.91 -10.76 -23.07
C ALA A 27 4.48 -12.23 -23.16
N ALA A 28 5.33 -13.07 -23.75
CA ALA A 28 5.09 -14.51 -23.84
C ALA A 28 5.10 -15.16 -22.44
N ALA A 29 6.02 -14.75 -21.56
CA ALA A 29 6.07 -15.22 -20.19
C ALA A 29 4.78 -14.89 -19.42
N GLY A 30 4.29 -13.64 -19.50
CA GLY A 30 3.04 -13.23 -18.87
C GLY A 30 1.84 -14.05 -19.36
N LYS A 31 1.71 -14.24 -20.65
CA LYS A 31 0.64 -15.09 -21.24
C LYS A 31 0.72 -16.52 -20.73
N SER A 32 1.91 -17.11 -20.69
CA SER A 32 2.10 -18.48 -20.23
C SER A 32 1.72 -18.67 -18.75
N ILE A 33 2.02 -17.67 -17.91
CA ILE A 33 1.63 -17.65 -16.49
C ILE A 33 0.09 -17.64 -16.38
N LEU A 34 -0.57 -16.70 -17.04
CA LEU A 34 -2.03 -16.62 -17.01
C LEU A 34 -2.70 -17.88 -17.56
N GLU A 35 -2.20 -18.44 -18.68
CA GLU A 35 -2.68 -19.70 -19.23
C GLU A 35 -2.56 -20.86 -18.23
N ALA A 36 -1.47 -20.90 -17.47
CA ALA A 36 -1.30 -21.89 -16.40
C ALA A 36 -2.36 -21.74 -15.30
N MET A 37 -2.67 -20.51 -14.90
CA MET A 37 -3.76 -20.23 -13.95
C MET A 37 -5.12 -20.63 -14.54
N LYS A 38 -5.38 -20.28 -15.80
CA LYS A 38 -6.64 -20.59 -16.49
C LYS A 38 -6.83 -22.10 -16.75
N ARG A 39 -5.77 -22.89 -16.81
CA ARG A 39 -5.89 -24.37 -16.79
C ARG A 39 -6.43 -24.89 -15.45
N ALA A 40 -6.12 -24.22 -14.36
CA ALA A 40 -6.67 -24.57 -13.05
C ALA A 40 -8.12 -24.10 -12.88
N ASN A 41 -8.40 -22.88 -13.31
CA ASN A 41 -9.74 -22.28 -13.31
C ASN A 41 -9.85 -21.35 -14.54
N SER A 42 -10.77 -21.65 -15.47
CA SER A 42 -10.95 -20.85 -16.71
C SER A 42 -11.30 -19.38 -16.47
N SER A 43 -11.85 -19.06 -15.29
CA SER A 43 -12.16 -17.69 -14.87
C SER A 43 -11.06 -17.08 -13.99
N ALA A 44 -9.86 -17.67 -13.91
CA ALA A 44 -8.79 -17.17 -13.07
C ALA A 44 -8.42 -15.73 -13.40
N VAL A 45 -8.29 -14.91 -12.37
CA VAL A 45 -7.74 -13.56 -12.43
C VAL A 45 -6.36 -13.57 -11.76
N TRP A 46 -5.37 -13.09 -12.46
CA TRP A 46 -4.01 -12.98 -11.95
C TRP A 46 -3.87 -11.75 -11.06
N VAL A 47 -3.56 -11.96 -9.77
CA VAL A 47 -3.24 -10.88 -8.82
C VAL A 47 -1.74 -10.66 -8.82
N ILE A 48 -1.29 -9.45 -9.12
CA ILE A 48 0.12 -9.08 -9.18
C ILE A 48 0.40 -7.84 -8.34
N GLN A 49 1.48 -7.88 -7.57
CA GLN A 49 1.92 -6.74 -6.77
C GLN A 49 2.74 -5.75 -7.61
N ALA A 50 2.53 -4.46 -7.37
CA ALA A 50 3.22 -3.41 -8.08
C ALA A 50 4.15 -2.62 -7.16
N TRP A 51 5.44 -2.73 -7.42
CA TRP A 51 6.47 -1.88 -6.82
C TRP A 51 7.71 -1.77 -7.74
N GLN A 52 8.43 -0.67 -7.67
CA GLN A 52 9.61 -0.40 -8.50
C GLN A 52 9.30 -0.56 -10.02
N ALA A 53 9.95 -1.50 -10.67
CA ALA A 53 9.76 -1.78 -12.09
C ALA A 53 8.63 -2.78 -12.40
N ASN A 54 7.97 -3.32 -11.38
CA ASN A 54 6.94 -4.35 -11.55
C ASN A 54 5.52 -3.78 -11.38
N PRO A 55 4.52 -4.37 -12.03
CA PRO A 55 4.66 -5.33 -13.14
C PRO A 55 5.35 -4.69 -14.36
N ARG A 56 6.09 -5.48 -15.10
CA ARG A 56 6.75 -5.00 -16.33
C ARG A 56 5.70 -4.55 -17.35
N PRO A 57 5.90 -3.41 -18.04
CA PRO A 57 4.93 -2.92 -19.02
C PRO A 57 4.53 -3.95 -20.07
N GLN A 58 5.49 -4.74 -20.56
CA GLN A 58 5.25 -5.78 -21.55
C GLN A 58 4.29 -6.87 -21.05
N ILE A 59 4.31 -7.15 -19.75
CA ILE A 59 3.35 -8.09 -19.13
C ILE A 59 1.97 -7.45 -19.06
N LEU A 60 1.87 -6.20 -18.58
CA LEU A 60 0.59 -5.46 -18.52
C LEU A 60 -0.08 -5.39 -19.92
N ASP A 61 0.70 -5.04 -20.93
CA ASP A 61 0.18 -4.89 -22.30
C ASP A 61 -0.30 -6.23 -22.90
N ALA A 62 0.36 -7.33 -22.51
CA ALA A 62 0.09 -8.66 -23.06
C ALA A 62 -1.14 -9.36 -22.48
N ILE A 63 -1.62 -8.92 -21.29
CA ILE A 63 -2.77 -9.52 -20.61
C ILE A 63 -4.04 -8.70 -20.90
N GLU A 64 -5.16 -9.37 -21.07
CA GLU A 64 -6.42 -8.71 -21.37
C GLU A 64 -7.04 -8.05 -20.13
N ALA A 65 -7.86 -7.02 -20.35
CA ALA A 65 -8.64 -6.38 -19.30
C ALA A 65 -9.56 -7.41 -18.60
N GLY A 66 -9.60 -7.35 -17.27
CA GLY A 66 -10.38 -8.30 -16.46
C GLY A 66 -9.64 -9.60 -16.09
N ASP A 67 -8.52 -9.90 -16.73
CA ASP A 67 -7.71 -11.08 -16.42
C ASP A 67 -6.58 -10.82 -15.41
N MET A 68 -6.40 -9.55 -15.00
CA MET A 68 -5.39 -9.14 -14.01
C MET A 68 -5.96 -8.11 -13.05
N LEU A 69 -5.57 -8.24 -11.78
CA LEU A 69 -5.78 -7.27 -10.71
C LEU A 69 -4.42 -6.84 -10.17
N VAL A 70 -4.14 -5.55 -10.22
CA VAL A 70 -2.86 -4.99 -9.75
C VAL A 70 -3.02 -4.44 -8.33
N LEU A 71 -2.12 -4.82 -7.43
CA LEU A 71 -2.03 -4.25 -6.10
C LEU A 71 -0.94 -3.18 -6.10
N ASP A 72 -1.31 -1.89 -6.05
CA ASP A 72 -0.34 -0.80 -5.89
C ASP A 72 0.18 -0.79 -4.47
N LEU A 73 1.30 -1.45 -4.24
CA LEU A 73 1.77 -1.90 -2.94
C LEU A 73 1.94 -0.78 -1.92
N SER A 74 2.35 0.41 -2.35
CA SER A 74 2.67 1.55 -1.50
C SER A 74 2.09 2.85 -2.07
N SER A 75 0.79 2.87 -2.30
CA SER A 75 0.09 4.02 -2.89
C SER A 75 0.19 5.29 -2.05
N GLU A 76 0.30 5.15 -0.72
CA GLU A 76 0.41 6.26 0.21
C GLU A 76 1.80 6.92 0.20
N ASN A 77 2.84 6.18 -0.22
CA ASN A 77 4.22 6.66 -0.18
C ASN A 77 4.87 6.79 -1.56
N ARG A 78 4.70 5.80 -2.43
CA ARG A 78 5.34 5.71 -3.74
C ARG A 78 4.33 5.33 -4.81
N PRO A 79 3.26 6.12 -5.03
CA PRO A 79 2.24 5.80 -6.01
C PRO A 79 2.86 5.66 -7.41
N MET A 80 2.46 4.61 -8.12
CA MET A 80 2.89 4.40 -9.52
C MET A 80 2.03 5.20 -10.51
N TRP A 81 1.02 5.87 -10.02
CA TRP A 81 0.05 6.68 -10.78
C TRP A 81 0.02 8.13 -10.26
N GLY A 82 -0.33 9.09 -11.11
CA GLY A 82 -0.75 10.43 -10.69
C GLY A 82 0.31 11.37 -10.10
N ASP A 83 1.25 10.88 -9.35
CA ASP A 83 2.31 11.69 -8.71
C ASP A 83 3.63 11.56 -9.49
N LYS A 84 3.96 12.57 -10.28
CA LYS A 84 5.18 12.59 -11.11
C LYS A 84 6.48 12.66 -10.30
N GLU A 85 6.42 13.08 -9.05
CA GLU A 85 7.56 13.13 -8.15
C GLU A 85 7.84 11.77 -7.50
N SER A 86 6.90 10.83 -7.62
CA SER A 86 7.12 9.47 -7.13
C SER A 86 8.24 8.78 -7.91
N PRO A 87 9.22 8.15 -7.22
CA PRO A 87 10.29 7.43 -7.88
C PRO A 87 9.82 6.22 -8.70
N TRP A 88 8.58 5.80 -8.49
CA TRP A 88 7.97 4.67 -9.20
C TRP A 88 6.90 5.09 -10.20
N TYR A 89 6.75 6.41 -10.42
CA TYR A 89 5.72 6.95 -11.31
C TYR A 89 5.71 6.30 -12.69
N ARG A 90 4.49 6.02 -13.18
CA ARG A 90 4.22 5.58 -14.55
C ARG A 90 3.16 6.46 -15.17
N GLU A 91 3.43 6.99 -16.34
CA GLU A 91 2.54 7.91 -17.05
C GLU A 91 1.15 7.30 -17.31
N ASN A 92 1.10 6.00 -17.65
CA ASN A 92 -0.14 5.28 -17.93
C ASN A 92 -0.67 4.46 -16.76
N GLY A 93 -0.08 4.59 -15.56
CA GLY A 93 -0.46 3.79 -14.39
C GLY A 93 -0.44 2.29 -14.71
N TYR A 94 -1.59 1.64 -14.56
CA TYR A 94 -1.76 0.20 -14.84
C TYR A 94 -2.51 -0.07 -16.15
N GLY A 95 -2.64 0.95 -17.02
CA GLY A 95 -3.26 0.83 -18.33
C GLY A 95 -4.74 0.45 -18.25
N LYS A 96 -5.08 -0.71 -18.80
CA LYS A 96 -6.45 -1.24 -18.89
C LYS A 96 -6.88 -2.13 -17.71
N HIS A 97 -5.99 -2.33 -16.73
CA HIS A 97 -6.22 -3.28 -15.66
C HIS A 97 -6.88 -2.65 -14.44
N ASP A 98 -7.70 -3.44 -13.76
CA ASP A 98 -8.23 -3.12 -12.45
C ASP A 98 -7.11 -3.10 -11.41
N TRP A 99 -7.19 -2.20 -10.45
CA TRP A 99 -6.18 -2.07 -9.43
C TRP A 99 -6.72 -1.64 -8.07
N LEU A 100 -5.97 -1.94 -7.01
CA LEU A 100 -6.25 -1.53 -5.64
C LEU A 100 -5.24 -0.48 -5.17
N TYR A 101 -5.75 0.53 -4.49
CA TYR A 101 -4.95 1.46 -3.70
C TYR A 101 -4.53 0.75 -2.40
N CYS A 102 -3.27 0.35 -2.30
CA CYS A 102 -2.77 -0.38 -1.14
C CYS A 102 -1.88 0.49 -0.26
N MET A 103 -1.86 0.19 1.03
CA MET A 103 -1.01 0.85 2.03
C MET A 103 -0.02 -0.15 2.62
N LEU A 104 1.27 0.19 2.56
CA LEU A 104 2.39 -0.65 3.02
C LEU A 104 2.87 -0.31 4.43
N LEU A 105 2.20 0.44 5.17
CA LEU A 105 2.52 1.11 6.44
C LEU A 105 3.67 0.51 7.28
N ASN A 106 3.73 -0.79 7.41
CA ASN A 106 4.68 -1.52 8.28
C ASN A 106 5.81 -2.17 7.51
N PHE A 107 6.37 -1.47 6.53
CA PHE A 107 7.47 -1.98 5.71
C PHE A 107 8.66 -2.44 6.57
N GLY A 108 9.23 -3.60 6.22
CA GLY A 108 10.34 -4.21 6.96
C GLY A 108 9.96 -4.71 8.35
N GLY A 109 8.68 -4.92 8.65
CA GLY A 109 8.19 -5.34 9.96
C GLY A 109 8.30 -4.24 11.02
N ASN A 110 8.35 -2.97 10.62
CA ASN A 110 8.40 -1.84 11.54
C ASN A 110 7.16 -1.77 12.42
N VAL A 111 7.35 -1.62 13.72
CA VAL A 111 6.27 -1.64 14.72
C VAL A 111 6.07 -0.32 15.45
N GLY A 112 6.76 0.73 15.05
CA GLY A 112 6.61 2.06 15.65
C GLY A 112 5.30 2.75 15.27
N MET A 113 4.91 3.74 16.07
CA MET A 113 3.78 4.61 15.74
C MET A 113 4.15 5.48 14.53
N TYR A 114 3.41 5.31 13.45
CA TYR A 114 3.65 6.02 12.20
C TYR A 114 2.39 6.05 11.34
N GLY A 115 2.25 7.10 10.56
CA GLY A 115 1.24 7.21 9.54
C GLY A 115 1.35 8.51 8.75
N ARG A 116 0.60 8.58 7.66
CA ARG A 116 0.50 9.73 6.77
C ARG A 116 -0.95 9.96 6.40
N MET A 117 -1.78 10.29 7.40
CA MET A 117 -3.25 10.38 7.24
C MET A 117 -3.65 11.28 6.08
N ASP A 118 -3.10 12.50 5.98
CA ASP A 118 -3.42 13.41 4.89
C ASP A 118 -3.06 12.82 3.53
N ARG A 119 -1.90 12.15 3.41
CA ARG A 119 -1.49 11.50 2.15
C ARG A 119 -2.37 10.32 1.77
N VAL A 120 -2.84 9.56 2.74
CA VAL A 120 -3.76 8.43 2.50
C VAL A 120 -5.11 8.95 2.01
N ILE A 121 -5.66 9.97 2.66
CA ILE A 121 -6.93 10.59 2.26
C ILE A 121 -6.79 11.24 0.88
N ASP A 122 -5.85 12.15 0.73
CA ASP A 122 -5.65 12.91 -0.51
C ASP A 122 -5.33 11.99 -1.69
N GLY A 123 -4.45 11.03 -1.47
CA GLY A 123 -4.04 10.07 -2.48
C GLY A 123 -5.17 9.20 -2.96
N PHE A 124 -5.98 8.65 -2.06
CA PHE A 124 -7.13 7.83 -2.46
C PHE A 124 -8.15 8.61 -3.30
N TYR A 125 -8.53 9.83 -2.88
CA TYR A 125 -9.49 10.63 -3.65
C TYR A 125 -8.91 11.09 -4.98
N ALA A 126 -7.62 11.44 -5.04
CA ALA A 126 -6.93 11.72 -6.30
C ALA A 126 -6.92 10.51 -7.23
N ALA A 127 -6.64 9.31 -6.68
CA ALA A 127 -6.67 8.06 -7.43
C ALA A 127 -8.05 7.76 -8.01
N ARG A 128 -9.10 8.02 -7.25
CA ARG A 128 -10.48 7.80 -7.67
C ARG A 128 -10.91 8.75 -8.81
N GLU A 129 -10.35 9.95 -8.85
CA GLU A 129 -10.59 10.93 -9.92
C GLU A 129 -9.79 10.65 -11.19
N LEU A 130 -8.68 9.93 -11.08
CA LEU A 130 -7.89 9.53 -12.22
C LEU A 130 -8.64 8.48 -13.04
N ARG A 131 -9.12 8.88 -14.20
CA ARG A 131 -9.82 7.99 -15.15
C ARG A 131 -8.88 7.09 -15.96
N LYS A 132 -7.68 6.83 -15.43
CA LYS A 132 -6.69 5.95 -16.07
C LYS A 132 -6.64 4.62 -15.33
N GLY A 133 -7.19 3.59 -15.95
CA GLY A 133 -7.41 2.31 -15.31
C GLY A 133 -8.65 2.32 -14.41
N THR A 134 -8.99 1.19 -13.82
CA THR A 134 -10.13 1.04 -12.93
C THR A 134 -9.64 0.82 -11.51
N LEU A 135 -9.63 1.90 -10.71
CA LEU A 135 -9.51 1.75 -9.27
C LEU A 135 -10.77 1.04 -8.75
N CYS A 136 -10.63 -0.19 -8.25
CA CYS A 136 -11.76 -1.00 -7.83
C CYS A 136 -11.84 -1.19 -6.30
N GLY A 137 -10.87 -0.65 -5.54
CA GLY A 137 -10.92 -0.72 -4.08
C GLY A 137 -9.61 -0.33 -3.41
N VAL A 138 -9.48 -0.73 -2.15
CA VAL A 138 -8.28 -0.56 -1.34
C VAL A 138 -7.72 -1.91 -0.90
N GLY A 139 -6.45 -1.95 -0.54
CA GLY A 139 -5.79 -3.14 -0.01
C GLY A 139 -4.85 -2.81 1.14
N ILE A 140 -4.54 -3.82 1.93
CA ILE A 140 -3.57 -3.74 3.02
C ILE A 140 -2.42 -4.66 2.68
N THR A 141 -1.22 -4.12 2.62
CA THR A 141 0.00 -4.84 2.19
C THR A 141 1.10 -4.76 3.25
N MET A 142 0.71 -4.59 4.52
CA MET A 142 1.64 -4.50 5.65
C MET A 142 2.47 -5.77 5.83
N GLU A 143 3.69 -5.61 6.33
CA GLU A 143 4.58 -6.70 6.72
C GLU A 143 4.54 -7.04 8.21
N GLY A 144 3.90 -6.20 9.02
CA GLY A 144 3.59 -6.41 10.44
C GLY A 144 2.15 -6.01 10.74
N ILE A 145 1.53 -6.61 11.74
CA ILE A 145 0.09 -6.46 12.01
C ILE A 145 -0.23 -5.89 13.40
N GLU A 146 0.76 -5.71 14.25
CA GLU A 146 0.52 -5.44 15.67
C GLU A 146 0.23 -3.98 16.00
N ASN A 147 0.36 -3.07 15.02
CA ASN A 147 0.36 -1.64 15.32
C ASN A 147 -0.44 -0.79 14.33
N ASN A 148 -0.63 0.47 14.71
CA ASN A 148 -1.27 1.50 13.90
C ASN A 148 -2.69 1.15 13.38
N PRO A 149 -3.58 0.55 14.19
CA PRO A 149 -4.93 0.17 13.74
C PRO A 149 -5.72 1.36 13.18
N VAL A 150 -5.48 2.56 13.68
CA VAL A 150 -6.11 3.79 13.21
C VAL A 150 -5.88 4.04 11.72
N MET A 151 -4.69 3.74 11.21
CA MET A 151 -4.36 3.91 9.80
C MET A 151 -5.09 2.90 8.91
N TYR A 152 -5.23 1.67 9.38
CA TYR A 152 -5.98 0.63 8.67
C TYR A 152 -7.48 0.91 8.68
N GLU A 153 -8.03 1.34 9.80
CA GLU A 153 -9.43 1.75 9.90
C GLU A 153 -9.72 2.91 8.95
N LEU A 154 -8.84 3.92 8.90
CA LEU A 154 -8.94 5.03 7.95
C LEU A 154 -8.97 4.53 6.50
N LEU A 155 -7.97 3.74 6.09
CA LEU A 155 -7.89 3.23 4.72
C LEU A 155 -9.13 2.43 4.31
N LEU A 156 -9.57 1.52 5.17
CA LEU A 156 -10.70 0.63 4.88
C LEU A 156 -12.04 1.36 4.86
N GLU A 157 -12.13 2.55 5.48
CA GLU A 157 -13.33 3.37 5.46
C GLU A 157 -13.43 4.24 4.19
N LEU A 158 -12.31 4.62 3.56
CA LEU A 158 -12.27 5.51 2.41
C LEU A 158 -13.20 5.11 1.25
N PRO A 159 -13.28 3.83 0.82
CA PRO A 159 -14.16 3.44 -0.28
C PRO A 159 -15.65 3.68 0.01
N TRP A 160 -16.05 3.72 1.27
CA TRP A 160 -17.43 3.90 1.71
C TRP A 160 -17.83 5.37 1.86
N ARG A 161 -16.86 6.29 1.71
CA ARG A 161 -17.06 7.73 1.77
C ARG A 161 -17.11 8.33 0.37
N PRO A 162 -18.28 8.76 -0.14
CA PRO A 162 -18.39 9.32 -1.48
C PRO A 162 -17.68 10.67 -1.61
N GLU A 163 -17.66 11.46 -0.53
CA GLU A 163 -17.05 12.78 -0.49
C GLU A 163 -15.77 12.78 0.32
N LYS A 164 -14.81 13.60 -0.13
CA LYS A 164 -13.56 13.81 0.59
C LYS A 164 -13.84 14.51 1.92
N PHE A 165 -13.16 14.06 2.95
CA PHE A 165 -13.23 14.62 4.31
C PHE A 165 -11.82 14.98 4.79
N THR A 166 -11.75 15.76 5.88
CA THR A 166 -10.48 16.08 6.54
C THR A 166 -10.13 15.03 7.58
N LYS A 167 -8.82 14.89 7.92
CA LYS A 167 -8.41 13.97 8.98
C LYS A 167 -9.02 14.35 10.34
N GLU A 168 -9.21 15.63 10.60
CA GLU A 168 -9.81 16.15 11.84
C GLU A 168 -11.25 15.66 12.00
N GLU A 169 -12.06 15.78 10.95
CA GLU A 169 -13.44 15.27 10.93
C GLU A 169 -13.47 13.75 11.14
N TRP A 170 -12.57 13.03 10.51
CA TRP A 170 -12.49 11.58 10.64
C TRP A 170 -12.06 11.16 12.05
N VAL A 171 -11.02 11.79 12.61
CA VAL A 171 -10.49 11.50 13.94
C VAL A 171 -11.54 11.73 15.02
N GLU A 172 -12.37 12.75 14.91
CA GLU A 172 -13.48 13.00 15.84
C GLU A 172 -14.46 11.81 15.88
N GLY A 173 -14.85 11.31 14.71
CA GLY A 173 -15.68 10.12 14.57
C GLY A 173 -15.01 8.86 15.11
N TYR A 174 -13.73 8.67 14.78
CA TYR A 174 -12.93 7.54 15.22
C TYR A 174 -12.86 7.45 16.76
N VAL A 175 -12.55 8.56 17.42
CA VAL A 175 -12.46 8.61 18.91
C VAL A 175 -13.78 8.18 19.54
N LYS A 176 -14.88 8.73 19.06
CA LYS A 176 -16.20 8.41 19.58
C LYS A 176 -16.55 6.93 19.37
N ALA A 177 -16.27 6.38 18.20
CA ALA A 177 -16.51 4.98 17.90
C ALA A 177 -15.59 4.04 18.70
N ARG A 178 -14.30 4.37 18.77
CA ARG A 178 -13.28 3.51 19.42
C ARG A 178 -13.44 3.40 20.91
N TYR A 179 -13.79 4.50 21.58
CA TYR A 179 -13.86 4.57 23.04
C TYR A 179 -15.30 4.56 23.60
N GLY A 180 -16.31 4.62 22.74
CA GLY A 180 -17.71 4.62 23.14
C GLY A 180 -18.12 5.83 23.99
N CYS A 181 -17.35 6.89 23.98
CA CYS A 181 -17.63 8.12 24.72
C CYS A 181 -17.17 9.37 23.97
N ASP A 182 -17.73 10.50 24.37
CA ASP A 182 -17.39 11.81 23.82
C ASP A 182 -16.57 12.62 24.85
N ASP A 183 -15.31 12.22 25.09
CA ASP A 183 -14.40 12.89 26.04
C ASP A 183 -13.48 13.86 25.30
N SER A 184 -13.51 15.13 25.72
CA SER A 184 -12.69 16.19 25.12
C SER A 184 -11.18 15.94 25.22
N ARG A 185 -10.73 15.25 26.29
CA ARG A 185 -9.32 14.90 26.49
C ARG A 185 -8.87 13.86 25.47
N LEU A 186 -9.70 12.86 25.18
CA LEU A 186 -9.42 11.86 24.14
C LEU A 186 -9.37 12.50 22.77
N ARG A 187 -10.29 13.41 22.45
CA ARG A 187 -10.23 14.17 21.21
C ARG A 187 -8.93 14.97 21.09
N GLN A 188 -8.54 15.68 22.15
CA GLN A 188 -7.28 16.44 22.15
C GLN A 188 -6.05 15.55 21.94
N VAL A 189 -5.97 14.39 22.62
CA VAL A 189 -4.87 13.43 22.45
C VAL A 189 -4.81 12.96 20.99
N TRP A 190 -5.94 12.55 20.41
CA TRP A 190 -5.97 12.05 19.04
C TRP A 190 -5.71 13.15 18.01
N GLN A 191 -6.11 14.38 18.29
CA GLN A 191 -5.74 15.51 17.44
C GLN A 191 -4.22 15.71 17.41
N ILE A 192 -3.55 15.68 18.57
CA ILE A 192 -2.09 15.75 18.63
C ILE A 192 -1.45 14.58 17.88
N LEU A 193 -1.92 13.36 18.10
CA LEU A 193 -1.40 12.18 17.39
C LEU A 193 -1.57 12.28 15.88
N SER A 194 -2.71 12.75 15.41
CA SER A 194 -3.00 12.90 13.98
C SER A 194 -2.21 14.04 13.31
N GLU A 195 -1.73 15.01 14.08
CA GLU A 195 -0.90 16.11 13.59
C GLU A 195 0.61 15.78 13.64
N THR A 196 0.99 14.75 14.40
CA THR A 196 2.39 14.38 14.65
C THR A 196 2.73 13.02 14.06
N VAL A 197 2.66 11.96 14.87
CA VAL A 197 3.13 10.63 14.49
C VAL A 197 2.31 9.99 13.36
N TYR A 198 1.03 10.36 13.22
CA TYR A 198 0.17 9.87 12.14
C TYR A 198 0.04 10.83 10.95
N ASN A 199 0.87 11.85 10.90
CA ASN A 199 0.99 12.74 9.74
C ASN A 199 2.46 13.06 9.41
N CYS A 200 3.29 12.05 9.39
CA CYS A 200 4.70 12.17 9.09
C CYS A 200 4.90 12.77 7.66
N PRO A 201 5.73 13.81 7.51
CA PRO A 201 6.00 14.41 6.20
C PRO A 201 6.87 13.52 5.30
N ASP A 202 7.67 12.64 5.90
CA ASP A 202 8.63 11.81 5.21
C ASP A 202 8.09 10.42 4.83
N ILE A 203 8.63 9.88 3.74
CA ILE A 203 8.40 8.51 3.30
C ILE A 203 9.33 7.58 4.09
N ARG A 204 9.00 7.29 5.34
CA ARG A 204 9.81 6.38 6.16
C ARG A 204 9.20 5.01 6.38
N GLU A 205 7.93 4.85 6.03
CA GLU A 205 7.22 3.56 6.11
C GLU A 205 7.25 2.90 7.48
N GLY A 206 7.29 3.72 8.52
CA GLY A 206 7.31 3.30 9.91
C GLY A 206 8.66 3.48 10.59
N THR A 207 8.63 3.43 11.91
CA THR A 207 9.82 3.42 12.76
C THR A 207 9.97 2.05 13.40
N VAL A 208 11.20 1.59 13.54
CA VAL A 208 11.49 0.27 14.11
C VAL A 208 11.13 0.20 15.59
N GLU A 209 11.43 1.26 16.33
CA GLU A 209 11.19 1.38 17.76
C GLU A 209 10.75 2.79 18.13
N SER A 210 10.15 2.95 19.30
CA SER A 210 9.91 4.29 19.83
C SER A 210 11.20 4.89 20.41
N VAL A 211 11.25 6.21 20.44
CA VAL A 211 12.34 6.99 21.08
C VAL A 211 12.65 6.48 22.49
N PHE A 212 11.62 6.08 23.24
CA PHE A 212 11.77 5.59 24.61
C PHE A 212 12.35 4.18 24.72
N CYS A 213 12.31 3.40 23.66
CA CYS A 213 12.83 2.04 23.63
C CYS A 213 14.22 1.95 22.97
N ALA A 214 14.69 3.04 22.40
CA ALA A 214 15.98 3.06 21.73
C ALA A 214 17.13 2.86 22.71
N ARG A 215 18.07 2.04 22.30
CA ARG A 215 19.31 1.85 23.07
C ARG A 215 20.26 3.00 22.80
N PRO A 216 20.92 3.54 23.83
CA PRO A 216 21.99 4.49 23.63
C PRO A 216 23.08 3.91 22.72
N ALA A 217 23.56 4.72 21.79
CA ALA A 217 24.67 4.36 20.90
C ALA A 217 25.69 5.50 20.86
N GLU A 218 26.98 5.15 20.76
CA GLU A 218 28.04 6.14 20.66
C GLU A 218 28.05 6.83 19.30
N GLU A 219 27.58 6.14 18.26
CA GLU A 219 27.47 6.69 16.91
C GLU A 219 26.01 6.70 16.47
N VAL A 220 25.57 7.83 15.94
CA VAL A 220 24.26 7.99 15.33
C VAL A 220 24.38 7.73 13.85
N HIS A 221 23.74 6.69 13.38
CA HIS A 221 23.70 6.35 11.97
C HIS A 221 22.36 6.77 11.36
N SER A 222 22.33 7.19 10.10
CA SER A 222 21.08 7.50 9.41
C SER A 222 20.20 6.26 9.29
N ALA A 223 18.92 6.41 9.61
CA ALA A 223 17.95 5.34 9.42
C ALA A 223 17.92 4.91 7.96
N SER A 224 18.05 3.63 7.70
CA SER A 224 17.72 3.08 6.40
C SER A 224 16.20 3.10 6.23
N SER A 225 15.69 3.51 5.07
CA SER A 225 14.27 3.36 4.74
C SER A 225 13.86 1.89 4.60
N TRP A 226 14.80 0.97 4.72
CA TRP A 226 14.66 -0.46 4.51
C TRP A 226 14.72 -1.20 5.85
N GLY A 227 13.71 -1.07 6.69
CA GLY A 227 13.50 -1.93 7.83
C GLY A 227 14.74 -2.20 8.67
N SER A 228 15.46 -1.18 9.07
CA SER A 228 16.63 -1.33 9.91
C SER A 228 16.20 -1.50 11.37
N SER A 229 16.74 -2.50 12.04
CA SER A 229 16.61 -2.68 13.47
C SER A 229 17.38 -1.61 14.31
N ARG A 230 17.93 -0.59 13.66
CA ARG A 230 18.70 0.46 14.33
C ARG A 230 17.93 1.76 14.33
N MET A 231 17.66 2.26 15.52
CA MET A 231 17.11 3.60 15.70
C MET A 231 18.20 4.65 15.68
N TYR A 232 17.81 5.79 15.17
CA TYR A 232 18.68 6.94 15.03
C TYR A 232 18.02 8.16 15.64
N TYR A 233 18.78 8.82 16.49
CA TYR A 233 18.46 10.16 16.94
C TYR A 233 19.26 11.16 16.13
N PRO A 234 18.63 12.28 15.71
CA PRO A 234 19.38 13.40 15.20
C PRO A 234 20.23 14.02 16.31
#